data_1a6d9e1f70a1205d88587072a0eaf5b8
#
_entry.id   1a6d9e1f70a1205d88587072a0eaf5b8
#
_cell.length_a   1.000
_cell.length_b   1.000
_cell.length_c   1.000
_cell.angle_alpha   90.00
_cell.angle_beta   90.00
_cell.angle_gamma   90.00
#
_symmetry.space_group_name_H-M   'P 1'
#
loop_
_entity.id
_entity.type
_entity.pdbx_description
1 polymer ?
#
loop_
_entity_poly.entity_id
_entity_poly.type
_entity_poly.pdbx_seq_one_letter_code
_entity_poly.pdbx_strand_id
1 'polypeptide(L)'
;MKLQIYSDLHIEFAWFDLPKTDADLIILAGDTGVGKRGIEWAKSVEAGLPVVYIHGNHEYYREAWPKLLETNRALCEGSNIRFLENDELIVGDVRILGCTLWTDLNLYGNIPFAELTAGQYMNDFKLIRKSPEYSKFRPVDALQIHRKSIHWLENSLKIPAAKTVVITHHAPSSKSIPDQYKNDPVNPAFASNLDNFIMQYQPDIWIHGHMHRPADYFIGKTRIICNPRGYPEQFGNGFDPALVVEV
;
A
#
# COMPACT_ATOMS: atom_id res chain seq x y z
N MET A 1 5.21 -5.09 19.90
CA MET A 1 4.24 -5.79 19.02
C MET A 1 4.97 -6.26 17.78
N LYS A 2 4.73 -7.51 17.37
CA LYS A 2 5.40 -8.15 16.23
C LYS A 2 4.47 -8.14 15.01
N LEU A 3 4.92 -7.54 13.91
CA LEU A 3 4.16 -7.39 12.67
C LEU A 3 4.73 -8.34 11.61
N GLN A 4 3.90 -9.22 11.05
CA GLN A 4 4.25 -10.01 9.86
C GLN A 4 3.82 -9.24 8.62
N ILE A 5 4.78 -8.90 7.74
CA ILE A 5 4.58 -7.88 6.69
C ILE A 5 4.56 -8.51 5.31
N TYR A 6 3.53 -8.20 4.54
CA TYR A 6 3.36 -8.58 3.15
C TYR A 6 2.86 -7.43 2.29
N SER A 7 3.28 -7.42 1.04
CA SER A 7 2.67 -6.65 -0.04
C SER A 7 2.74 -7.41 -1.35
N ASP A 8 1.97 -6.99 -2.33
CA ASP A 8 2.06 -7.48 -3.71
C ASP A 8 2.01 -9.02 -3.80
N LEU A 9 1.10 -9.65 -3.04
CA LEU A 9 0.95 -11.11 -3.02
C LEU A 9 0.41 -11.65 -4.34
N HIS A 10 -0.42 -10.85 -5.02
CA HIS A 10 -0.98 -11.17 -6.34
C HIS A 10 -1.52 -12.60 -6.45
N ILE A 11 -2.37 -12.97 -5.50
CA ILE A 11 -2.93 -14.32 -5.40
C ILE A 11 -3.75 -14.72 -6.64
N GLU A 12 -4.13 -13.74 -7.46
CA GLU A 12 -4.79 -13.97 -8.76
C GLU A 12 -3.89 -14.69 -9.78
N PHE A 13 -2.57 -14.64 -9.60
CA PHE A 13 -1.59 -15.31 -10.47
C PHE A 13 -1.05 -16.60 -9.85
N ALA A 14 -0.80 -16.61 -8.54
CA ALA A 14 -0.28 -17.78 -7.84
C ALA A 14 -0.72 -17.78 -6.37
N TRP A 15 -1.29 -18.88 -5.91
CA TRP A 15 -1.67 -19.05 -4.52
C TRP A 15 -0.47 -18.83 -3.58
N PHE A 16 -0.74 -18.32 -2.38
CA PHE A 16 0.24 -18.12 -1.33
C PHE A 16 -0.25 -18.74 -0.02
N ASP A 17 0.55 -19.65 0.53
CA ASP A 17 0.31 -20.22 1.85
C ASP A 17 1.01 -19.38 2.91
N LEU A 18 0.24 -18.90 3.87
CA LEU A 18 0.74 -18.04 4.92
C LEU A 18 1.58 -18.88 5.92
N PRO A 19 2.90 -18.62 6.06
CA PRO A 19 3.72 -19.34 7.02
C PRO A 19 3.36 -18.93 8.46
N LYS A 20 3.45 -19.88 9.38
CA LYS A 20 3.31 -19.61 10.81
C LYS A 20 4.56 -18.90 11.32
N THR A 21 4.35 -17.81 12.03
CA THR A 21 5.38 -17.04 12.74
C THR A 21 4.94 -16.79 14.18
N ASP A 22 5.74 -16.04 14.93
CA ASP A 22 5.42 -15.55 16.27
C ASP A 22 4.85 -14.11 16.25
N ALA A 23 4.30 -13.68 15.11
CA ALA A 23 3.70 -12.37 14.96
C ALA A 23 2.39 -12.22 15.74
N ASP A 24 2.12 -11.00 16.19
CA ASP A 24 0.87 -10.63 16.85
C ASP A 24 -0.18 -10.13 15.83
N LEU A 25 0.26 -9.62 14.68
CA LEU A 25 -0.56 -8.95 13.68
C LEU A 25 0.01 -9.17 12.28
N ILE A 26 -0.87 -9.42 11.29
CA ILE A 26 -0.51 -9.52 9.88
C ILE A 26 -0.82 -8.19 9.19
N ILE A 27 0.14 -7.70 8.39
CA ILE A 27 -0.02 -6.50 7.55
C ILE A 27 -0.06 -6.92 6.09
N LEU A 28 -1.13 -6.54 5.40
CA LEU A 28 -1.30 -6.69 3.95
C LEU A 28 -1.31 -5.30 3.32
N ALA A 29 -0.15 -4.89 2.80
CA ALA A 29 0.10 -3.54 2.31
C ALA A 29 -0.27 -3.37 0.81
N GLY A 30 -1.44 -3.89 0.44
CA GLY A 30 -2.03 -3.76 -0.90
C GLY A 30 -1.54 -4.79 -1.91
N ASP A 31 -2.24 -4.85 -3.04
CA ASP A 31 -2.04 -5.80 -4.13
C ASP A 31 -2.02 -7.25 -3.66
N THR A 32 -2.90 -7.56 -2.71
CA THR A 32 -3.11 -8.93 -2.24
C THR A 32 -3.84 -9.73 -3.32
N GLY A 33 -4.84 -9.13 -3.97
CA GLY A 33 -5.56 -9.76 -5.08
C GLY A 33 -6.67 -8.88 -5.63
N VAL A 34 -7.04 -9.10 -6.89
CA VAL A 34 -8.03 -8.29 -7.62
C VAL A 34 -9.41 -8.36 -6.98
N GLY A 35 -10.04 -7.20 -6.81
CA GLY A 35 -11.43 -7.05 -6.34
C GLY A 35 -11.60 -7.52 -4.89
N LYS A 36 -12.42 -8.53 -4.69
CA LYS A 36 -12.73 -9.14 -3.39
C LYS A 36 -11.78 -10.27 -3.02
N ARG A 37 -11.05 -10.80 -3.99
CA ARG A 37 -10.27 -12.05 -3.85
C ARG A 37 -9.22 -11.96 -2.74
N GLY A 38 -8.57 -10.80 -2.59
CA GLY A 38 -7.59 -10.59 -1.54
C GLY A 38 -8.17 -10.75 -0.14
N ILE A 39 -9.35 -10.19 0.13
CA ILE A 39 -10.06 -10.33 1.41
C ILE A 39 -10.58 -11.77 1.60
N GLU A 40 -11.13 -12.38 0.56
CA GLU A 40 -11.61 -13.77 0.60
C GLU A 40 -10.45 -14.72 0.90
N TRP A 41 -9.30 -14.51 0.28
CA TRP A 41 -8.07 -15.23 0.59
C TRP A 41 -7.62 -14.99 2.03
N ALA A 42 -7.53 -13.73 2.48
CA ALA A 42 -7.11 -13.40 3.84
C ALA A 42 -7.99 -14.12 4.89
N LYS A 43 -9.32 -14.18 4.68
CA LYS A 43 -10.23 -14.94 5.53
C LYS A 43 -9.97 -16.45 5.53
N SER A 44 -9.50 -17.02 4.43
CA SER A 44 -9.28 -18.45 4.29
C SER A 44 -7.98 -18.94 4.90
N VAL A 45 -6.96 -18.07 4.99
CA VAL A 45 -5.60 -18.43 5.43
C VAL A 45 -5.24 -17.87 6.80
N GLU A 46 -6.11 -17.03 7.37
CA GLU A 46 -5.85 -16.44 8.67
C GLU A 46 -5.66 -17.52 9.74
N ALA A 47 -4.53 -17.48 10.42
CA ALA A 47 -4.19 -18.39 11.52
C ALA A 47 -4.82 -17.95 12.87
N GLY A 48 -5.97 -17.26 12.83
CA GLY A 48 -6.59 -16.65 14.02
C GLY A 48 -5.95 -15.34 14.46
N LEU A 49 -4.95 -14.83 13.73
CA LEU A 49 -4.33 -13.54 14.00
C LEU A 49 -5.16 -12.40 13.40
N PRO A 50 -5.18 -11.21 14.04
CA PRO A 50 -5.75 -10.03 13.42
C PRO A 50 -4.95 -9.65 12.16
N VAL A 51 -5.67 -9.10 11.17
CA VAL A 51 -5.11 -8.68 9.87
C VAL A 51 -5.44 -7.21 9.64
N VAL A 52 -4.45 -6.40 9.32
CA VAL A 52 -4.64 -5.07 8.75
C VAL A 52 -4.50 -5.18 7.24
N TYR A 53 -5.51 -4.72 6.52
CA TYR A 53 -5.60 -4.76 5.07
C TYR A 53 -5.77 -3.36 4.51
N ILE A 54 -4.96 -2.99 3.55
CA ILE A 54 -5.18 -1.83 2.69
C ILE A 54 -5.28 -2.27 1.23
N HIS A 55 -5.91 -1.48 0.38
CA HIS A 55 -5.85 -1.70 -1.06
C HIS A 55 -4.53 -1.22 -1.66
N GLY A 56 -4.10 -1.92 -2.72
CA GLY A 56 -3.20 -1.37 -3.73
C GLY A 56 -3.99 -0.95 -4.98
N ASN A 57 -3.32 -0.82 -6.11
CA ASN A 57 -3.97 -0.50 -7.38
C ASN A 57 -4.63 -1.73 -8.02
N HIS A 58 -4.09 -2.94 -7.83
CA HIS A 58 -4.63 -4.17 -8.42
C HIS A 58 -5.99 -4.56 -7.86
N GLU A 59 -6.30 -4.27 -6.61
CA GLU A 59 -7.64 -4.48 -6.09
C GLU A 59 -8.70 -3.81 -6.96
N TYR A 60 -8.40 -2.64 -7.54
CA TYR A 60 -9.34 -1.90 -8.39
C TYR A 60 -9.39 -2.35 -9.86
N TYR A 61 -8.55 -3.28 -10.29
CA TYR A 61 -8.55 -3.73 -11.69
C TYR A 61 -9.89 -4.37 -12.07
N ARG A 62 -10.54 -3.81 -13.13
CA ARG A 62 -11.88 -4.14 -13.60
C ARG A 62 -13.01 -3.84 -12.61
N GLU A 63 -12.69 -3.09 -11.58
CA GLU A 63 -13.61 -2.62 -10.53
C GLU A 63 -13.77 -1.09 -10.61
N ALA A 64 -14.66 -0.55 -9.75
CA ALA A 64 -14.92 0.89 -9.71
C ALA A 64 -14.61 1.49 -8.34
N TRP A 65 -13.76 2.52 -8.33
CA TRP A 65 -13.52 3.39 -7.18
C TRP A 65 -14.64 4.45 -7.08
N PRO A 66 -15.20 4.80 -5.89
CA PRO A 66 -14.91 4.23 -4.58
C PRO A 66 -15.79 3.02 -4.21
N LYS A 67 -16.68 2.54 -5.08
CA LYS A 67 -17.63 1.46 -4.79
C LYS A 67 -16.97 0.21 -4.18
N LEU A 68 -15.77 -0.15 -4.68
CA LEU A 68 -15.05 -1.32 -4.15
C LEU A 68 -14.64 -1.12 -2.69
N LEU A 69 -14.29 0.10 -2.26
CA LEU A 69 -13.97 0.38 -0.86
C LEU A 69 -15.14 0.03 0.05
N GLU A 70 -16.34 0.47 -0.30
CA GLU A 70 -17.56 0.19 0.46
C GLU A 70 -17.84 -1.31 0.51
N THR A 71 -17.71 -1.98 -0.63
CA THR A 71 -17.92 -3.43 -0.74
C THR A 71 -16.93 -4.21 0.14
N ASN A 72 -15.64 -3.88 0.07
CA ASN A 72 -14.60 -4.60 0.80
C ASN A 72 -14.64 -4.27 2.30
N ARG A 73 -15.03 -3.05 2.68
CA ARG A 73 -15.28 -2.70 4.09
C ARG A 73 -16.40 -3.55 4.68
N ALA A 74 -17.53 -3.67 3.97
CA ALA A 74 -18.64 -4.51 4.38
C ALA A 74 -18.25 -6.01 4.47
N LEU A 75 -17.42 -6.49 3.55
CA LEU A 75 -16.90 -7.87 3.61
C LEU A 75 -16.04 -8.13 4.86
N CYS A 76 -15.35 -7.13 5.39
CA CYS A 76 -14.52 -7.29 6.59
C CYS A 76 -15.33 -7.26 7.89
N GLU A 77 -16.61 -6.83 7.86
CA GLU A 77 -17.46 -6.78 9.05
C GLU A 77 -17.60 -8.17 9.70
N GLY A 78 -17.45 -8.21 11.03
CA GLY A 78 -17.54 -9.46 11.81
C GLY A 78 -16.35 -10.41 11.65
N SER A 79 -15.29 -10.04 10.91
CA SER A 79 -14.04 -10.79 10.79
C SER A 79 -12.92 -10.16 11.63
N ASN A 80 -11.77 -10.82 11.72
CA ASN A 80 -10.54 -10.28 12.32
C ASN A 80 -9.76 -9.39 11.36
N ILE A 81 -10.29 -9.06 10.16
CA ILE A 81 -9.66 -8.18 9.17
C ILE A 81 -10.12 -6.74 9.39
N ARG A 82 -9.17 -5.85 9.62
CA ARG A 82 -9.39 -4.39 9.67
C ARG A 82 -8.93 -3.79 8.36
N PHE A 83 -9.93 -3.41 7.54
CA PHE A 83 -9.69 -2.72 6.28
C PHE A 83 -9.54 -1.22 6.52
N LEU A 84 -8.40 -0.64 6.10
CA LEU A 84 -8.07 0.77 6.29
C LEU A 84 -7.96 1.48 4.93
N GLU A 85 -8.63 2.62 4.80
CA GLU A 85 -8.44 3.59 3.71
C GLU A 85 -8.70 4.98 4.27
N ASN A 86 -7.64 5.76 4.46
CA ASN A 86 -7.62 6.97 5.25
C ASN A 86 -8.27 6.74 6.63
N ASP A 87 -7.83 5.67 7.29
CA ASP A 87 -8.42 5.17 8.54
C ASP A 87 -7.32 4.64 9.46
N GLU A 88 -7.64 4.48 10.75
CA GLU A 88 -6.70 4.05 11.75
C GLU A 88 -7.19 2.86 12.57
N LEU A 89 -6.23 2.13 13.13
CA LEU A 89 -6.43 1.09 14.11
C LEU A 89 -5.47 1.32 15.29
N ILE A 90 -5.99 1.23 16.52
CA ILE A 90 -5.17 1.25 17.73
C ILE A 90 -5.15 -0.16 18.32
N VAL A 91 -3.96 -0.72 18.53
CA VAL A 91 -3.74 -2.02 19.15
C VAL A 91 -2.71 -1.83 20.28
N GLY A 92 -3.18 -1.89 21.52
CA GLY A 92 -2.32 -1.58 22.67
C GLY A 92 -1.83 -0.14 22.64
N ASP A 93 -0.52 0.04 22.62
CA ASP A 93 0.16 1.34 22.50
C ASP A 93 0.57 1.72 21.08
N VAL A 94 0.27 0.87 20.10
CA VAL A 94 0.62 1.08 18.69
C VAL A 94 -0.59 1.61 17.92
N ARG A 95 -0.39 2.74 17.24
CA ARG A 95 -1.33 3.34 16.32
C ARG A 95 -0.93 3.02 14.89
N ILE A 96 -1.83 2.44 14.13
CA ILE A 96 -1.63 2.02 12.74
C ILE A 96 -2.49 2.91 11.85
N LEU A 97 -1.87 3.60 10.91
CA LEU A 97 -2.52 4.48 9.92
C LEU A 97 -2.43 3.82 8.55
N GLY A 98 -3.54 3.66 7.83
CA GLY A 98 -3.57 2.94 6.56
C GLY A 98 -4.27 3.67 5.42
N CYS A 99 -3.68 3.66 4.21
CA CYS A 99 -4.30 4.12 2.98
C CYS A 99 -3.58 3.58 1.73
N THR A 100 -4.27 3.54 0.59
CA THR A 100 -3.65 3.21 -0.72
C THR A 100 -2.56 4.22 -1.08
N LEU A 101 -2.71 5.47 -0.69
CA LEU A 101 -1.88 6.66 -0.95
C LEU A 101 -1.96 7.15 -2.39
N TRP A 102 -1.79 6.29 -3.42
CA TRP A 102 -1.50 6.69 -4.78
C TRP A 102 -0.24 7.57 -4.85
N THR A 103 -0.08 8.40 -5.88
CA THR A 103 1.06 9.29 -6.01
C THR A 103 0.66 10.72 -6.36
N ASP A 104 1.57 11.67 -6.08
CA ASP A 104 1.41 13.08 -6.50
C ASP A 104 1.82 13.33 -7.95
N LEU A 105 2.33 12.30 -8.65
CA LEU A 105 2.88 12.40 -10.01
C LEU A 105 3.98 13.46 -10.16
N ASN A 106 4.57 13.90 -9.04
CA ASN A 106 5.52 15.03 -9.00
C ASN A 106 6.96 14.64 -8.68
N LEU A 107 7.29 13.35 -8.75
CA LEU A 107 8.61 12.83 -8.39
C LEU A 107 9.76 13.58 -9.09
N TYR A 108 9.56 13.99 -10.34
CA TYR A 108 10.53 14.69 -11.18
C TYR A 108 10.17 16.15 -11.48
N GLY A 109 9.18 16.73 -10.78
CA GLY A 109 8.79 18.13 -10.92
C GLY A 109 8.01 18.48 -12.19
N ASN A 110 7.49 17.47 -12.92
CA ASN A 110 6.73 17.68 -14.16
C ASN A 110 5.44 16.85 -14.20
N ILE A 111 4.44 17.29 -13.44
CA ILE A 111 3.14 16.61 -13.33
C ILE A 111 2.47 16.40 -14.70
N PRO A 112 2.37 17.39 -15.62
CA PRO A 112 1.72 17.18 -16.91
C PRO A 112 2.35 16.05 -17.75
N PHE A 113 3.67 15.96 -17.74
CA PHE A 113 4.39 14.88 -18.43
C PHE A 113 4.16 13.53 -17.75
N ALA A 114 4.17 13.48 -16.41
CA ALA A 114 3.90 12.28 -15.64
C ALA A 114 2.47 11.79 -15.84
N GLU A 115 1.47 12.68 -15.87
CA GLU A 115 0.07 12.34 -16.18
C GLU A 115 -0.08 11.70 -17.56
N LEU A 116 0.57 12.28 -18.57
CA LEU A 116 0.54 11.75 -19.93
C LEU A 116 1.18 10.34 -19.97
N THR A 117 2.36 10.20 -19.40
CA THR A 117 3.13 8.96 -19.37
C THR A 117 2.39 7.87 -18.59
N ALA A 118 1.92 8.18 -17.38
CA ALA A 118 1.15 7.25 -16.57
C ALA A 118 -0.13 6.81 -17.30
N GLY A 119 -0.89 7.75 -17.88
CA GLY A 119 -2.11 7.46 -18.62
C GLY A 119 -1.88 6.55 -19.83
N GLN A 120 -0.70 6.61 -20.45
CA GLN A 120 -0.34 5.80 -21.60
C GLN A 120 0.15 4.39 -21.19
N TYR A 121 1.00 4.30 -20.17
CA TYR A 121 1.72 3.06 -19.85
C TYR A 121 1.08 2.25 -18.71
N MET A 122 0.50 2.91 -17.68
CA MET A 122 -0.06 2.20 -16.53
C MET A 122 -1.41 1.55 -16.84
N ASN A 123 -1.55 0.30 -16.42
CA ASN A 123 -2.80 -0.46 -16.54
C ASN A 123 -3.92 0.12 -15.66
N ASP A 124 -3.58 0.82 -14.58
CA ASP A 124 -4.50 1.47 -13.67
C ASP A 124 -5.50 2.35 -14.44
N PHE A 125 -5.00 3.18 -15.35
CA PHE A 125 -5.81 4.13 -16.11
C PHE A 125 -6.51 3.51 -17.33
N LYS A 126 -6.25 2.23 -17.59
CA LYS A 126 -6.94 1.43 -18.61
C LYS A 126 -8.03 0.55 -18.00
N LEU A 127 -7.78 -0.02 -16.82
CA LEU A 127 -8.61 -1.07 -16.22
C LEU A 127 -9.54 -0.57 -15.12
N ILE A 128 -9.15 0.47 -14.36
CA ILE A 128 -9.95 0.99 -13.24
C ILE A 128 -11.06 1.91 -13.76
N ARG A 129 -12.20 1.87 -13.08
CA ARG A 129 -13.36 2.73 -13.35
C ARG A 129 -13.71 3.58 -12.13
N LYS A 130 -14.55 4.58 -12.34
CA LYS A 130 -15.13 5.40 -11.27
C LYS A 130 -16.64 5.17 -11.21
N SER A 131 -17.17 4.95 -10.02
CA SER A 131 -18.61 4.92 -9.77
C SER A 131 -19.14 6.33 -9.45
N PRO A 132 -20.44 6.61 -9.71
CA PRO A 132 -21.47 5.71 -10.23
C PRO A 132 -21.46 5.56 -11.77
N GLU A 133 -20.85 6.47 -12.53
CA GLU A 133 -20.99 6.55 -14.00
C GLU A 133 -20.16 5.50 -14.75
N TYR A 134 -19.36 4.73 -14.05
CA TYR A 134 -18.42 3.77 -14.62
C TYR A 134 -17.44 4.37 -15.64
N SER A 135 -17.10 5.65 -15.44
CA SER A 135 -16.14 6.39 -16.26
C SER A 135 -14.70 5.91 -16.01
N LYS A 136 -13.78 6.22 -16.92
CA LYS A 136 -12.37 5.87 -16.72
C LYS A 136 -11.78 6.59 -15.50
N PHE A 137 -11.04 5.85 -14.69
CA PHE A 137 -10.14 6.41 -13.71
C PHE A 137 -8.93 7.02 -14.43
N ARG A 138 -8.50 8.21 -14.04
CA ARG A 138 -7.44 8.99 -14.72
C ARG A 138 -6.30 9.32 -13.76
N PRO A 139 -5.10 9.64 -14.24
CA PRO A 139 -4.00 10.09 -13.38
C PRO A 139 -4.38 11.25 -12.45
N VAL A 140 -5.17 12.22 -12.94
CA VAL A 140 -5.67 13.32 -12.10
C VAL A 140 -6.57 12.85 -10.94
N ASP A 141 -7.30 11.74 -11.10
CA ASP A 141 -8.13 11.18 -10.04
C ASP A 141 -7.21 10.57 -8.94
N ALA A 142 -6.16 9.85 -9.34
CA ALA A 142 -5.14 9.32 -8.42
C ALA A 142 -4.45 10.46 -7.64
N LEU A 143 -4.06 11.52 -8.34
CA LEU A 143 -3.48 12.72 -7.73
C LEU A 143 -4.42 13.37 -6.69
N GLN A 144 -5.74 13.43 -6.96
CA GLN A 144 -6.71 13.97 -6.02
C GLN A 144 -6.86 13.08 -4.78
N ILE A 145 -6.84 11.75 -4.95
CA ILE A 145 -6.89 10.79 -3.84
C ILE A 145 -5.61 10.94 -3.00
N HIS A 146 -4.45 11.00 -3.63
CA HIS A 146 -3.18 11.22 -2.93
C HIS A 146 -3.23 12.47 -2.05
N ARG A 147 -3.68 13.60 -2.58
CA ARG A 147 -3.81 14.85 -1.80
C ARG A 147 -4.71 14.70 -0.57
N LYS A 148 -5.82 13.96 -0.70
CA LYS A 148 -6.71 13.67 0.42
C LYS A 148 -6.02 12.79 1.46
N SER A 149 -5.30 11.76 1.02
CA SER A 149 -4.58 10.85 1.91
C SER A 149 -3.44 11.56 2.64
N ILE A 150 -2.67 12.41 1.97
CA ILE A 150 -1.63 13.22 2.62
C ILE A 150 -2.21 14.18 3.65
N HIS A 151 -3.30 14.88 3.31
CA HIS A 151 -3.96 15.77 4.27
C HIS A 151 -4.48 15.01 5.51
N TRP A 152 -5.04 13.83 5.30
CA TRP A 152 -5.49 12.97 6.40
C TRP A 152 -4.30 12.47 7.24
N LEU A 153 -3.23 11.96 6.62
CA LEU A 153 -2.01 11.51 7.31
C LEU A 153 -1.39 12.66 8.11
N GLU A 154 -1.30 13.86 7.53
CA GLU A 154 -0.78 15.04 8.20
C GLU A 154 -1.55 15.33 9.50
N ASN A 155 -2.88 15.34 9.44
CA ASN A 155 -3.71 15.60 10.60
C ASN A 155 -3.59 14.47 11.65
N SER A 156 -3.55 13.22 11.19
CA SER A 156 -3.39 12.06 12.06
C SER A 156 -2.03 12.04 12.76
N LEU A 157 -0.94 12.34 12.05
CA LEU A 157 0.42 12.34 12.61
C LEU A 157 0.72 13.51 13.56
N LYS A 158 -0.11 14.57 13.56
CA LYS A 158 -0.06 15.64 14.55
C LYS A 158 -0.57 15.19 15.95
N ILE A 159 -1.32 14.10 16.01
CA ILE A 159 -1.83 13.56 17.27
C ILE A 159 -0.76 12.63 17.86
N PRO A 160 -0.23 12.92 19.06
CA PRO A 160 0.80 12.08 19.67
C PRO A 160 0.33 10.65 19.92
N ALA A 161 1.22 9.70 19.70
CA ALA A 161 1.04 8.30 20.07
C ALA A 161 2.37 7.74 20.59
N ALA A 162 2.32 6.67 21.39
CA ALA A 162 3.52 6.03 21.91
C ALA A 162 4.34 5.40 20.78
N LYS A 163 3.64 4.71 19.87
CA LYS A 163 4.19 4.10 18.65
C LYS A 163 3.26 4.37 17.47
N THR A 164 3.83 4.66 16.30
CA THR A 164 3.05 4.90 15.09
C THR A 164 3.60 4.11 13.90
N VAL A 165 2.74 3.33 13.26
CA VAL A 165 3.02 2.62 12.01
C VAL A 165 2.14 3.22 10.91
N VAL A 166 2.76 3.62 9.80
CA VAL A 166 2.05 4.04 8.59
C VAL A 166 2.14 2.91 7.57
N ILE A 167 1.01 2.58 6.94
CA ILE A 167 0.93 1.57 5.89
C ILE A 167 0.35 2.23 4.64
N THR A 168 1.12 2.19 3.55
CA THR A 168 0.67 2.66 2.24
C THR A 168 0.95 1.60 1.19
N HIS A 169 0.27 1.67 0.03
CA HIS A 169 0.66 0.77 -1.07
C HIS A 169 1.73 1.41 -1.94
N HIS A 170 1.50 2.61 -2.46
CA HIS A 170 2.51 3.31 -3.26
C HIS A 170 3.69 3.77 -2.39
N ALA A 171 4.87 3.78 -2.99
CA ALA A 171 6.10 4.10 -2.27
C ALA A 171 6.17 5.57 -1.84
N PRO A 172 6.55 5.86 -0.58
CA PRO A 172 6.62 7.24 -0.08
C PRO A 172 7.90 7.96 -0.50
N SER A 173 8.90 7.26 -1.06
CA SER A 173 10.21 7.83 -1.36
C SER A 173 10.80 7.24 -2.64
N SER A 174 11.54 8.09 -3.37
CA SER A 174 12.34 7.65 -4.52
C SER A 174 13.44 6.65 -4.16
N LYS A 175 13.82 6.55 -2.89
CA LYS A 175 14.80 5.57 -2.40
C LYS A 175 14.33 4.12 -2.53
N SER A 176 13.02 3.91 -2.66
CA SER A 176 12.45 2.58 -2.94
C SER A 176 12.53 2.18 -4.40
N ILE A 177 12.91 3.10 -5.31
CA ILE A 177 13.05 2.80 -6.73
C ILE A 177 14.36 2.03 -6.97
N PRO A 178 14.32 0.82 -7.55
CA PRO A 178 15.53 0.07 -7.86
C PRO A 178 16.44 0.84 -8.82
N ASP A 179 17.76 0.70 -8.65
CA ASP A 179 18.76 1.46 -9.41
C ASP A 179 18.61 1.32 -10.94
N GLN A 180 18.21 0.15 -11.40
CA GLN A 180 17.99 -0.15 -12.82
C GLN A 180 16.83 0.65 -13.45
N TYR A 181 15.90 1.17 -12.64
CA TYR A 181 14.75 1.97 -13.08
C TYR A 181 14.91 3.47 -12.73
N LYS A 182 16.06 3.88 -12.21
CA LYS A 182 16.32 5.30 -11.99
C LYS A 182 16.08 6.10 -13.25
N ASN A 183 15.37 7.23 -13.12
CA ASN A 183 14.98 8.13 -14.22
C ASN A 183 13.96 7.55 -15.23
N ASP A 184 13.36 6.40 -14.98
CA ASP A 184 12.25 5.94 -15.80
C ASP A 184 11.09 6.95 -15.71
N PRO A 185 10.55 7.44 -16.86
CA PRO A 185 9.50 8.45 -16.88
C PRO A 185 8.17 7.98 -16.25
N VAL A 186 8.00 6.69 -16.01
CA VAL A 186 6.83 6.10 -15.35
C VAL A 186 6.93 6.16 -13.80
N ASN A 187 8.14 6.29 -13.24
CA ASN A 187 8.34 6.27 -11.77
C ASN A 187 7.44 7.23 -10.97
N PRO A 188 7.03 8.41 -11.49
CA PRO A 188 6.08 9.26 -10.76
C PRO A 188 4.72 8.61 -10.48
N ALA A 189 4.36 7.52 -11.19
CA ALA A 189 3.17 6.72 -10.87
C ALA A 189 3.44 5.62 -9.82
N PHE A 190 4.70 5.37 -9.46
CA PHE A 190 5.11 4.35 -8.49
C PHE A 190 5.46 4.94 -7.13
N ALA A 191 6.08 6.12 -7.10
CA ALA A 191 6.58 6.72 -5.88
C ALA A 191 6.34 8.23 -5.85
N SER A 192 6.14 8.76 -4.65
CA SER A 192 6.18 10.19 -4.34
C SER A 192 7.45 10.53 -3.58
N ASN A 193 7.81 11.81 -3.50
CA ASN A 193 8.95 12.26 -2.70
C ASN A 193 8.46 12.86 -1.38
N LEU A 194 8.14 11.99 -0.40
CA LEU A 194 7.65 12.37 0.92
C LEU A 194 8.76 12.40 1.98
N ASP A 195 10.04 12.42 1.60
CA ASP A 195 11.17 12.41 2.55
C ASP A 195 11.04 13.53 3.58
N ASN A 196 10.72 14.75 3.16
CA ASN A 196 10.52 15.89 4.07
C ASN A 196 9.31 15.72 4.99
N PHE A 197 8.21 15.15 4.48
CA PHE A 197 7.03 14.83 5.27
C PHE A 197 7.36 13.79 6.35
N ILE A 198 8.08 12.73 5.97
CA ILE A 198 8.52 11.70 6.91
C ILE A 198 9.48 12.28 7.95
N MET A 199 10.43 13.11 7.55
CA MET A 199 11.36 13.80 8.46
C MET A 199 10.65 14.72 9.45
N GLN A 200 9.54 15.32 9.06
CA GLN A 200 8.76 16.22 9.92
C GLN A 200 7.99 15.46 11.00
N TYR A 201 7.33 14.35 10.64
CA TYR A 201 6.43 13.62 11.54
C TYR A 201 7.06 12.39 12.20
N GLN A 202 8.05 11.79 11.58
CA GLN A 202 8.84 10.65 12.04
C GLN A 202 8.03 9.53 12.70
N PRO A 203 7.04 8.90 12.00
CA PRO A 203 6.43 7.68 12.51
C PRO A 203 7.53 6.62 12.74
N ASP A 204 7.30 5.66 13.64
CA ASP A 204 8.33 4.63 13.94
C ASP A 204 8.63 3.76 12.71
N ILE A 205 7.59 3.31 12.01
CA ILE A 205 7.70 2.47 10.80
C ILE A 205 6.78 2.99 9.71
N TRP A 206 7.26 2.93 8.45
CA TRP A 206 6.44 3.11 7.26
C TRP A 206 6.56 1.89 6.36
N ILE A 207 5.45 1.15 6.19
CA ILE A 207 5.36 -0.04 5.36
C ILE A 207 4.75 0.34 4.03
N HIS A 208 5.31 -0.17 2.92
CA HIS A 208 4.71 0.02 1.61
C HIS A 208 4.88 -1.20 0.70
N GLY A 209 4.23 -1.18 -0.48
CA GLY A 209 4.32 -2.17 -1.55
C GLY A 209 4.68 -1.55 -2.90
N HIS A 210 4.05 -2.04 -3.96
CA HIS A 210 4.03 -1.55 -5.34
C HIS A 210 5.33 -1.68 -6.14
N MET A 211 6.47 -1.71 -5.46
CA MET A 211 7.79 -1.67 -6.11
C MET A 211 8.27 -3.04 -6.59
N HIS A 212 7.62 -4.13 -6.17
CA HIS A 212 8.01 -5.52 -6.44
C HIS A 212 9.49 -5.82 -6.15
N ARG A 213 10.11 -5.00 -5.29
CA ARG A 213 11.49 -5.16 -4.81
C ARG A 213 11.54 -4.86 -3.32
N PRO A 214 12.08 -5.76 -2.50
CA PRO A 214 12.24 -5.51 -1.07
C PRO A 214 13.10 -4.28 -0.81
N ALA A 215 12.69 -3.52 0.22
CA ALA A 215 13.44 -2.37 0.71
C ALA A 215 13.37 -2.31 2.23
N ASP A 216 14.49 -1.95 2.85
CA ASP A 216 14.60 -1.72 4.29
C ASP A 216 15.67 -0.66 4.52
N TYR A 217 15.23 0.56 4.84
CA TYR A 217 16.11 1.70 5.03
C TYR A 217 15.47 2.74 5.96
N PHE A 218 16.22 3.79 6.31
CA PHE A 218 15.75 4.83 7.21
C PHE A 218 15.63 6.19 6.51
N ILE A 219 14.60 6.94 6.91
CA ILE A 219 14.46 8.39 6.69
C ILE A 219 14.32 9.03 8.07
N GLY A 220 15.36 9.71 8.54
CA GLY A 220 15.44 10.14 9.93
C GLY A 220 15.40 8.95 10.88
N LYS A 221 14.41 8.90 11.76
CA LYS A 221 14.18 7.76 12.68
C LYS A 221 13.17 6.74 12.13
N THR A 222 12.47 7.06 11.07
CA THR A 222 11.45 6.21 10.47
C THR A 222 12.10 5.09 9.67
N ARG A 223 11.81 3.83 10.01
CA ARG A 223 12.20 2.67 9.22
C ARG A 223 11.19 2.47 8.10
N ILE A 224 11.65 2.44 6.86
CA ILE A 224 10.84 2.21 5.66
C ILE A 224 11.02 0.76 5.24
N ILE A 225 9.90 0.03 5.09
CA ILE A 225 9.92 -1.41 4.81
C ILE A 225 9.01 -1.71 3.63
N CYS A 226 9.53 -2.50 2.69
CA CYS A 226 8.76 -3.07 1.58
C CYS A 226 9.12 -4.56 1.46
N ASN A 227 8.11 -5.45 1.54
CA ASN A 227 8.31 -6.90 1.43
C ASN A 227 7.35 -7.49 0.39
N PRO A 228 7.56 -7.21 -0.89
CA PRO A 228 6.68 -7.61 -1.97
C PRO A 228 7.01 -9.00 -2.50
N ARG A 229 5.98 -9.85 -2.69
CA ARG A 229 6.14 -11.13 -3.38
C ARG A 229 6.35 -10.92 -4.88
N GLY A 230 5.60 -10.03 -5.49
CA GLY A 230 5.63 -9.76 -6.93
C GLY A 230 4.94 -10.82 -7.77
N TYR A 231 5.03 -10.65 -9.09
CA TYR A 231 4.50 -11.61 -10.06
C TYR A 231 5.32 -12.90 -10.12
N PRO A 232 4.75 -14.03 -10.63
CA PRO A 232 5.47 -15.32 -10.68
C PRO A 232 6.84 -15.25 -11.38
N GLU A 233 6.98 -14.44 -12.42
CA GLU A 233 8.25 -14.23 -13.14
C GLU A 233 9.28 -13.42 -12.34
N GLN A 234 8.88 -12.81 -11.24
CA GLN A 234 9.72 -12.04 -10.34
C GLN A 234 10.08 -12.80 -9.06
N PHE A 235 9.63 -14.05 -8.92
CA PHE A 235 9.94 -14.83 -7.72
C PHE A 235 11.46 -15.00 -7.56
N GLY A 236 11.93 -14.89 -6.31
CA GLY A 236 13.36 -14.79 -6.01
C GLY A 236 13.88 -13.36 -5.96
N ASN A 237 13.00 -12.35 -6.00
CA ASN A 237 13.32 -10.93 -5.87
C ASN A 237 13.92 -10.53 -4.50
N GLY A 238 13.92 -11.43 -3.51
CA GLY A 238 14.32 -11.18 -2.13
C GLY A 238 13.16 -11.10 -1.14
N PHE A 239 11.92 -11.43 -1.58
CA PHE A 239 10.76 -11.58 -0.70
C PHE A 239 11.05 -12.56 0.43
N ASP A 240 10.79 -12.15 1.67
CA ASP A 240 10.86 -13.00 2.85
C ASP A 240 9.45 -13.35 3.33
N PRO A 241 8.99 -14.61 3.13
CA PRO A 241 7.64 -15.01 3.54
C PRO A 241 7.45 -15.05 5.05
N ALA A 242 8.52 -15.02 5.84
CA ALA A 242 8.48 -15.06 7.30
C ALA A 242 8.93 -13.74 7.95
N LEU A 243 8.99 -12.64 7.19
CA LEU A 243 9.43 -11.35 7.73
C LEU A 243 8.54 -10.90 8.89
N VAL A 244 9.11 -10.84 10.08
CA VAL A 244 8.48 -10.28 11.28
C VAL A 244 9.32 -9.10 11.78
N VAL A 245 8.64 -7.98 12.04
CA VAL A 245 9.27 -6.76 12.53
C VAL A 245 8.64 -6.34 13.85
N GLU A 246 9.47 -5.98 14.81
CA GLU A 246 9.01 -5.47 16.10
C GLU A 246 8.89 -3.93 16.08
N VAL A 247 7.78 -3.42 16.67
CA VAL A 247 7.49 -1.96 16.82
C VAL A 247 7.72 -1.55 18.25
#